data_1d0fddf23378a5521ae0424948b1b92f
#
_entry.id   1d0fddf23378a5521ae0424948b1b92f
#
_cell.length_a   1.000
_cell.length_b   1.000
_cell.length_c   1.000
_cell.angle_alpha   90.00
_cell.angle_beta   90.00
_cell.angle_gamma   90.00
#
_symmetry.space_group_name_H-M   'P 1'
#
loop_
_entity.id
_entity.type
_entity.pdbx_description
1 polymer ?
#
loop_
_entity_poly.entity_id
_entity_poly.type
_entity_poly.pdbx_seq_one_letter_code
_entity_poly.pdbx_strand_id
1 'polypeptide(L)'
;SCTVSCTIENQTPQGAFRTTVNQYQVQREGSQEVTNVLLPRLCNHCDNPPCVPVCPVQATFQREDGIVVVDNKRCVGCAYCVQACPYDARFINHETQTADKCTFCVHRLEAGLLPACVESCVGGARIIGDIKDPHSRIATMLHQHRDAIKVLKPENGTSPHVFYLGLDDAFVTPLMGRAQPALWQEV
;
A
#
# COMPACT_ATOMS: atom_id res chain seq x y z
N SER A 1 -7.43 -2.20 13.68
CA SER A 1 -8.54 -1.35 13.23
C SER A 1 -8.51 -1.12 11.72
N CYS A 2 -7.42 -0.60 11.14
CA CYS A 2 -7.37 -0.17 9.73
C CYS A 2 -7.70 -1.27 8.70
N THR A 3 -7.30 -2.53 8.92
CA THR A 3 -7.66 -3.66 8.05
C THR A 3 -9.16 -3.92 8.11
N VAL A 4 -9.71 -4.02 9.32
CA VAL A 4 -11.15 -4.27 9.53
C VAL A 4 -12.00 -3.15 8.94
N SER A 5 -11.66 -1.89 9.21
CA SER A 5 -12.39 -0.74 8.64
C SER A 5 -12.36 -0.73 7.12
N CYS A 6 -11.21 -1.09 6.53
CA CYS A 6 -11.09 -1.20 5.07
C CYS A 6 -11.97 -2.33 4.51
N THR A 7 -12.02 -3.48 5.18
CA THR A 7 -12.83 -4.63 4.78
C THR A 7 -14.32 -4.29 4.82
N ILE A 8 -14.78 -3.65 5.90
CA ILE A 8 -16.19 -3.25 6.04
C ILE A 8 -16.56 -2.19 4.99
N GLU A 9 -15.76 -1.14 4.86
CA GLU A 9 -16.02 -0.04 3.94
C GLU A 9 -16.06 -0.47 2.48
N ASN A 10 -15.14 -1.34 2.10
CA ASN A 10 -14.98 -1.73 0.69
C ASN A 10 -15.59 -3.10 0.37
N GLN A 11 -16.26 -3.74 1.32
CA GLN A 11 -16.89 -5.04 1.16
C GLN A 11 -15.96 -6.07 0.49
N THR A 12 -14.70 -6.13 0.99
CA THR A 12 -13.74 -7.09 0.44
C THR A 12 -14.16 -8.52 0.82
N PRO A 13 -14.02 -9.50 -0.10
CA PRO A 13 -14.43 -10.86 0.17
C PRO A 13 -13.63 -11.51 1.30
N GLN A 14 -14.17 -12.54 1.90
CA GLN A 14 -13.53 -13.25 3.00
C GLN A 14 -12.14 -13.75 2.59
N GLY A 15 -11.14 -13.50 3.44
CA GLY A 15 -9.75 -13.90 3.20
C GLY A 15 -8.95 -12.98 2.28
N ALA A 16 -9.57 -11.93 1.70
CA ALA A 16 -8.88 -10.95 0.86
C ALA A 16 -8.85 -9.57 1.54
N PHE A 17 -7.72 -8.88 1.42
CA PHE A 17 -7.49 -7.61 2.10
C PHE A 17 -6.84 -6.58 1.18
N ARG A 18 -7.40 -5.38 1.13
CA ARG A 18 -6.80 -4.23 0.41
C ARG A 18 -5.66 -3.57 1.19
N THR A 19 -5.61 -3.79 2.50
CA THR A 19 -4.53 -3.35 3.37
C THR A 19 -4.34 -4.32 4.52
N THR A 20 -3.08 -4.56 4.88
CA THR A 20 -2.69 -5.41 6.01
C THR A 20 -1.69 -4.69 6.89
N VAL A 21 -1.52 -5.15 8.11
CA VAL A 21 -0.40 -4.77 8.98
C VAL A 21 0.28 -6.07 9.38
N ASN A 22 1.45 -6.30 8.83
CA ASN A 22 2.20 -7.52 9.06
C ASN A 22 3.31 -7.26 10.07
N GLN A 23 3.56 -8.23 10.94
CA GLN A 23 4.70 -8.22 11.83
C GLN A 23 5.86 -8.96 11.16
N TYR A 24 7.02 -8.36 11.22
CA TYR A 24 8.27 -8.93 10.70
C TYR A 24 9.30 -9.01 11.82
N GLN A 25 10.09 -10.06 11.80
CA GLN A 25 11.32 -10.16 12.57
C GLN A 25 12.47 -9.71 11.70
N VAL A 26 13.17 -8.68 12.13
CA VAL A 26 14.32 -8.11 11.43
C VAL A 26 15.57 -8.42 12.24
N GLN A 27 16.49 -9.14 11.62
CA GLN A 27 17.82 -9.36 12.15
C GLN A 27 18.82 -8.60 11.28
N ARG A 28 19.58 -7.70 11.88
CA ARG A 28 20.60 -6.93 11.17
C ARG A 28 21.88 -7.75 11.05
N GLU A 29 22.57 -7.55 9.94
CA GLU A 29 23.84 -8.21 9.70
C GLU A 29 24.86 -7.87 10.77
N GLY A 30 25.50 -8.87 11.38
CA GLY A 30 26.44 -8.68 12.49
C GLY A 30 25.82 -8.53 13.88
N SER A 31 24.49 -8.56 14.00
CA SER A 31 23.77 -8.54 15.28
C SER A 31 23.07 -9.86 15.55
N GLN A 32 23.09 -10.31 16.80
CA GLN A 32 22.24 -11.42 17.26
C GLN A 32 20.85 -10.94 17.73
N GLU A 33 20.64 -9.64 17.77
CA GLU A 33 19.40 -9.05 18.22
C GLU A 33 18.33 -9.10 17.11
N VAL A 34 17.16 -9.64 17.45
CA VAL A 34 15.98 -9.68 16.59
C VAL A 34 14.99 -8.61 17.04
N THR A 35 14.66 -7.71 16.13
CA THR A 35 13.69 -6.64 16.38
C THR A 35 12.38 -6.96 15.69
N ASN A 36 11.24 -6.79 16.40
CA ASN A 36 9.92 -6.91 15.81
C ASN A 36 9.48 -5.57 15.19
N VAL A 37 9.14 -5.58 13.91
CA VAL A 37 8.71 -4.40 13.17
C VAL A 37 7.33 -4.64 12.58
N LEU A 38 6.43 -3.66 12.74
CA LEU A 38 5.10 -3.66 12.15
C LEU A 38 5.13 -2.88 10.84
N LEU A 39 4.75 -3.52 9.75
CA LEU A 39 4.69 -2.91 8.43
C LEU A 39 3.26 -2.85 7.91
N PRO A 40 2.63 -1.67 7.85
CA PRO A 40 1.36 -1.49 7.14
C PRO A 40 1.60 -1.53 5.63
N ARG A 41 0.85 -2.39 4.92
CA ARG A 41 0.95 -2.58 3.47
C ARG A 41 -0.37 -2.28 2.80
N LEU A 42 -0.30 -1.65 1.64
CA LEU A 42 -1.43 -1.35 0.75
C LEU A 42 -0.90 -1.07 -0.67
N CYS A 43 -1.78 -0.80 -1.63
CA CYS A 43 -1.34 -0.35 -2.95
C CYS A 43 -0.61 1.00 -2.83
N ASN A 44 0.56 1.09 -3.47
CA ASN A 44 1.41 2.28 -3.41
C ASN A 44 0.97 3.40 -4.36
N HIS A 45 -0.05 3.19 -5.21
CA HIS A 45 -0.52 4.17 -6.19
C HIS A 45 0.63 4.87 -6.92
N CYS A 46 1.56 4.05 -7.43
CA CYS A 46 2.81 4.49 -8.05
C CYS A 46 2.59 5.55 -9.13
N ASP A 47 3.54 6.47 -9.28
CA ASP A 47 3.55 7.43 -10.39
C ASP A 47 3.84 6.74 -11.73
N ASN A 48 4.76 5.74 -11.69
CA ASN A 48 5.04 4.84 -12.80
C ASN A 48 4.45 3.45 -12.52
N PRO A 49 3.14 3.24 -12.67
CA PRO A 49 2.48 2.02 -12.22
C PRO A 49 2.67 0.88 -13.23
N PRO A 50 3.48 -0.15 -12.96
CA PRO A 50 3.72 -1.25 -13.92
C PRO A 50 2.46 -2.07 -14.22
N CYS A 51 1.47 -1.99 -13.34
CA CYS A 51 0.19 -2.66 -13.49
C CYS A 51 -0.75 -2.02 -14.53
N VAL A 52 -0.48 -0.80 -14.98
CA VAL A 52 -1.31 -0.10 -15.99
C VAL A 52 -0.99 -0.59 -17.40
N PRO A 53 0.26 -0.52 -17.89
CA PRO A 53 0.57 -0.90 -19.26
C PRO A 53 0.36 -2.39 -19.57
N VAL A 54 0.37 -3.26 -18.56
CA VAL A 54 0.14 -4.70 -18.74
C VAL A 54 -1.33 -5.09 -18.84
N CYS A 55 -2.26 -4.15 -18.67
CA CYS A 55 -3.68 -4.44 -18.73
C CYS A 55 -4.18 -4.48 -20.19
N PRO A 56 -4.52 -5.67 -20.75
CA PRO A 56 -4.87 -5.80 -22.16
C PRO A 56 -6.17 -5.10 -22.54
N VAL A 57 -7.06 -4.91 -21.56
CA VAL A 57 -8.38 -4.28 -21.72
C VAL A 57 -8.43 -2.86 -21.15
N GLN A 58 -7.29 -2.33 -20.72
CA GLN A 58 -7.17 -0.98 -20.12
C GLN A 58 -8.15 -0.74 -18.94
N ALA A 59 -8.49 -1.80 -18.21
CA ALA A 59 -9.34 -1.71 -17.02
C ALA A 59 -8.58 -1.08 -15.83
N THR A 60 -7.25 -1.26 -15.76
CA THR A 60 -6.41 -0.58 -14.77
C THR A 60 -5.86 0.70 -15.38
N PHE A 61 -6.10 1.82 -14.72
CA PHE A 61 -5.64 3.13 -15.17
C PHE A 61 -5.30 4.04 -13.98
N GLN A 62 -4.54 5.08 -14.25
CA GLN A 62 -4.24 6.15 -13.30
C GLN A 62 -5.15 7.34 -13.58
N ARG A 63 -5.75 7.89 -12.55
CA ARG A 63 -6.56 9.10 -12.58
C ARG A 63 -5.66 10.34 -12.60
N GLU A 64 -6.23 11.50 -12.90
CA GLU A 64 -5.53 12.79 -12.91
C GLU A 64 -4.99 13.18 -11.51
N ASP A 65 -5.65 12.71 -10.45
CA ASP A 65 -5.21 12.86 -9.06
C ASP A 65 -4.10 11.88 -8.64
N GLY A 66 -3.58 11.07 -9.57
CA GLY A 66 -2.54 10.08 -9.32
C GLY A 66 -3.03 8.76 -8.73
N ILE A 67 -4.31 8.64 -8.39
CA ILE A 67 -4.88 7.41 -7.82
C ILE A 67 -5.02 6.37 -8.93
N VAL A 68 -4.40 5.21 -8.75
CA VAL A 68 -4.56 4.08 -9.67
C VAL A 68 -5.81 3.29 -9.29
N VAL A 69 -6.69 3.04 -10.25
CA VAL A 69 -7.97 2.33 -10.03
C VAL A 69 -8.16 1.18 -11.03
N VAL A 70 -9.17 0.37 -10.80
CA VAL A 70 -9.61 -0.70 -11.71
C VAL A 70 -11.08 -0.47 -12.04
N ASP A 71 -11.40 -0.44 -13.33
CA ASP A 71 -12.78 -0.51 -13.81
C ASP A 71 -13.22 -1.97 -13.85
N ASN A 72 -14.03 -2.36 -12.88
CA ASN A 72 -14.51 -3.74 -12.75
C ASN A 72 -15.40 -4.17 -13.91
N LYS A 73 -16.05 -3.24 -14.63
CA LYS A 73 -16.89 -3.57 -15.80
C LYS A 73 -16.05 -3.96 -17.00
N ARG A 74 -14.82 -3.44 -17.10
CA ARG A 74 -13.88 -3.74 -18.17
C ARG A 74 -12.92 -4.88 -17.82
N CYS A 75 -12.72 -5.16 -16.54
CA CYS A 75 -11.75 -6.13 -16.06
C CYS A 75 -12.19 -7.56 -16.40
N VAL A 76 -11.29 -8.31 -17.04
CA VAL A 76 -11.52 -9.72 -17.42
C VAL A 76 -10.83 -10.72 -16.48
N GLY A 77 -10.27 -10.28 -15.37
CA GLY A 77 -9.66 -11.14 -14.36
C GLY A 77 -8.37 -11.84 -14.77
N CYS A 78 -7.68 -11.40 -15.81
CA CYS A 78 -6.49 -12.08 -16.36
C CYS A 78 -5.25 -12.12 -15.44
N ALA A 79 -5.28 -11.42 -14.32
CA ALA A 79 -4.24 -11.37 -13.29
C ALA A 79 -2.87 -10.77 -13.72
N TYR A 80 -2.68 -10.26 -14.95
CA TYR A 80 -1.39 -9.66 -15.36
C TYR A 80 -0.97 -8.51 -14.46
N CYS A 81 -1.92 -7.67 -14.04
CA CYS A 81 -1.63 -6.56 -13.13
C CYS A 81 -1.30 -7.02 -11.69
N VAL A 82 -1.73 -8.23 -11.29
CA VAL A 82 -1.34 -8.86 -10.02
C VAL A 82 0.13 -9.27 -10.09
N GLN A 83 0.53 -9.95 -11.17
CA GLN A 83 1.91 -10.40 -11.38
C GLN A 83 2.89 -9.23 -11.57
N ALA A 84 2.45 -8.16 -12.23
CA ALA A 84 3.29 -6.99 -12.46
C ALA A 84 3.51 -6.11 -11.21
N CYS A 85 2.74 -6.33 -10.13
CA CYS A 85 2.85 -5.51 -8.94
C CYS A 85 4.02 -5.97 -8.05
N PRO A 86 5.11 -5.19 -7.87
CA PRO A 86 6.24 -5.63 -7.05
C PRO A 86 5.93 -5.60 -5.54
N TYR A 87 4.77 -5.09 -5.15
CA TYR A 87 4.35 -4.91 -3.76
C TYR A 87 3.32 -5.94 -3.30
N ASP A 88 2.88 -6.89 -4.14
CA ASP A 88 1.81 -7.85 -3.85
C ASP A 88 0.52 -7.17 -3.32
N ALA A 89 0.23 -5.98 -3.85
CA ALA A 89 -0.87 -5.14 -3.38
C ALA A 89 -2.17 -5.34 -4.17
N ARG A 90 -2.22 -6.38 -5.01
CA ARG A 90 -3.37 -6.72 -5.86
C ARG A 90 -3.73 -8.19 -5.70
N PHE A 91 -5.00 -8.48 -5.84
CA PHE A 91 -5.52 -9.84 -5.85
C PHE A 91 -6.69 -9.93 -6.84
N ILE A 92 -7.09 -11.15 -7.18
CA ILE A 92 -8.35 -11.39 -7.88
C ILE A 92 -9.43 -11.60 -6.83
N ASN A 93 -10.43 -10.75 -6.87
CA ASN A 93 -11.61 -10.88 -6.04
C ASN A 93 -12.41 -12.09 -6.53
N HIS A 94 -12.56 -13.09 -5.67
CA HIS A 94 -13.16 -14.38 -6.06
C HIS A 94 -14.69 -14.32 -6.22
N GLU A 95 -15.33 -13.26 -5.72
CA GLU A 95 -16.77 -13.04 -5.90
C GLU A 95 -17.07 -12.34 -7.22
N THR A 96 -16.27 -11.29 -7.55
CA THR A 96 -16.47 -10.51 -8.79
C THR A 96 -15.66 -11.01 -9.98
N GLN A 97 -14.68 -11.90 -9.74
CA GLN A 97 -13.71 -12.42 -10.73
C GLN A 97 -12.89 -11.31 -11.40
N THR A 98 -12.74 -10.16 -10.74
CA THR A 98 -11.98 -9.00 -11.22
C THR A 98 -10.79 -8.70 -10.32
N ALA A 99 -9.80 -7.98 -10.86
CA ALA A 99 -8.69 -7.51 -10.04
C ALA A 99 -9.16 -6.47 -9.01
N ASP A 100 -8.71 -6.63 -7.77
CA ASP A 100 -9.03 -5.72 -6.69
C ASP A 100 -7.76 -5.25 -5.95
N LYS A 101 -7.83 -4.08 -5.31
CA LYS A 101 -6.76 -3.45 -4.54
C LYS A 101 -7.25 -2.23 -3.77
N CYS A 102 -6.42 -1.65 -2.92
CA CYS A 102 -6.67 -0.35 -2.32
C CYS A 102 -6.92 0.72 -3.38
N THR A 103 -7.95 1.53 -3.19
CA THR A 103 -8.34 2.66 -4.07
C THR A 103 -8.14 4.02 -3.38
N PHE A 104 -7.44 4.08 -2.24
CA PHE A 104 -7.46 5.22 -1.30
C PHE A 104 -8.88 5.64 -0.90
N CYS A 105 -9.84 4.71 -0.99
CA CYS A 105 -11.27 4.99 -0.77
C CYS A 105 -11.74 6.19 -1.60
N VAL A 106 -11.46 6.19 -2.91
CA VAL A 106 -11.77 7.31 -3.82
C VAL A 106 -13.21 7.81 -3.68
N HIS A 107 -14.16 6.90 -3.48
CA HIS A 107 -15.58 7.23 -3.25
C HIS A 107 -15.79 8.10 -2.00
N ARG A 108 -14.97 7.90 -0.93
CA ARG A 108 -15.00 8.74 0.27
C ARG A 108 -14.31 10.08 0.03
N LEU A 109 -13.17 10.06 -0.66
CA LEU A 109 -12.43 11.29 -0.99
C LEU A 109 -13.29 12.23 -1.85
N GLU A 110 -14.02 11.70 -2.84
CA GLU A 110 -14.96 12.46 -3.66
C GLU A 110 -16.13 13.04 -2.85
N ALA A 111 -16.49 12.41 -1.73
CA ALA A 111 -17.47 12.91 -0.77
C ALA A 111 -16.87 13.85 0.30
N GLY A 112 -15.58 14.20 0.20
CA GLY A 112 -14.88 15.05 1.19
C GLY A 112 -14.56 14.35 2.51
N LEU A 113 -14.60 13.00 2.53
CA LEU A 113 -14.34 12.20 3.72
C LEU A 113 -12.93 11.58 3.66
N LEU A 114 -12.37 11.27 4.82
CA LEU A 114 -11.11 10.53 4.90
C LEU A 114 -11.30 9.05 4.53
N PRO A 115 -10.27 8.37 3.95
CA PRO A 115 -10.29 6.92 3.80
C PRO A 115 -10.55 6.21 5.13
N ALA A 116 -11.34 5.14 5.11
CA ALA A 116 -11.76 4.44 6.32
C ALA A 116 -10.58 4.00 7.22
N CYS A 117 -9.47 3.57 6.61
CA CYS A 117 -8.29 3.16 7.35
C CYS A 117 -7.48 4.33 7.95
N VAL A 118 -7.68 5.55 7.46
CA VAL A 118 -7.10 6.78 8.02
C VAL A 118 -7.97 7.26 9.17
N GLU A 119 -9.27 7.36 8.93
CA GLU A 119 -10.25 7.82 9.93
C GLU A 119 -10.28 6.94 11.19
N SER A 120 -10.19 5.62 11.02
CA SER A 120 -10.17 4.66 12.13
C SER A 120 -8.79 4.46 12.78
N CYS A 121 -7.77 5.20 12.35
CA CYS A 121 -6.41 5.03 12.88
C CYS A 121 -6.26 5.74 14.23
N VAL A 122 -6.44 4.99 15.33
CA VAL A 122 -6.39 5.52 16.70
C VAL A 122 -5.09 6.26 17.01
N GLY A 123 -3.95 5.73 16.54
CA GLY A 123 -2.64 6.35 16.76
C GLY A 123 -2.27 7.45 15.74
N GLY A 124 -3.16 7.79 14.79
CA GLY A 124 -2.87 8.78 13.75
C GLY A 124 -1.69 8.43 12.83
N ALA A 125 -1.32 7.13 12.78
CA ALA A 125 -0.17 6.66 12.01
C ALA A 125 -0.40 6.67 10.49
N ARG A 126 -1.66 6.75 10.04
CA ARG A 126 -2.03 6.86 8.63
C ARG A 126 -2.50 8.27 8.33
N ILE A 127 -1.86 8.87 7.36
CA ILE A 127 -2.14 10.25 6.95
C ILE A 127 -2.32 10.23 5.44
N ILE A 128 -3.27 11.02 4.94
CA ILE A 128 -3.51 11.24 3.51
C ILE A 128 -3.58 12.74 3.24
N GLY A 129 -3.26 13.12 2.03
CA GLY A 129 -3.39 14.50 1.55
C GLY A 129 -2.83 14.65 0.15
N ASP A 130 -3.00 15.82 -0.42
CA ASP A 130 -2.42 16.17 -1.71
C ASP A 130 -0.96 16.59 -1.51
N ILE A 131 -0.04 15.87 -2.15
CA ILE A 131 1.40 16.16 -2.10
C ILE A 131 1.77 17.39 -2.94
N LYS A 132 0.91 17.81 -3.85
CA LYS A 132 1.09 19.01 -4.69
C LYS A 132 0.61 20.29 -4.00
N ASP A 133 -0.27 20.15 -3.00
CA ASP A 133 -0.69 21.29 -2.18
C ASP A 133 0.35 21.56 -1.09
N PRO A 134 1.12 22.68 -1.16
CA PRO A 134 2.17 23.01 -0.19
C PRO A 134 1.63 23.24 1.22
N HIS A 135 0.34 23.54 1.35
CA HIS A 135 -0.33 23.76 2.64
C HIS A 135 -0.91 22.48 3.24
N SER A 136 -0.88 21.37 2.51
CA SER A 136 -1.36 20.10 3.03
C SER A 136 -0.46 19.59 4.16
N ARG A 137 -1.09 18.88 5.12
CA ARG A 137 -0.36 18.26 6.23
C ARG A 137 0.71 17.29 5.71
N ILE A 138 0.42 16.53 4.64
CA ILE A 138 1.36 15.55 4.10
C ILE A 138 2.57 16.24 3.44
N ALA A 139 2.36 17.31 2.66
CA ALA A 139 3.45 18.05 2.04
C ALA A 139 4.38 18.65 3.11
N THR A 140 3.80 19.23 4.17
CA THR A 140 4.55 19.74 5.32
C THR A 140 5.39 18.64 5.99
N MET A 141 4.79 17.45 6.24
CA MET A 141 5.51 16.33 6.86
C MET A 141 6.61 15.78 5.96
N LEU A 142 6.36 15.64 4.66
CA LEU A 142 7.38 15.19 3.69
C LEU A 142 8.56 16.15 3.66
N HIS A 143 8.32 17.44 3.76
CA HIS A 143 9.41 18.44 3.82
C HIS A 143 10.18 18.39 5.14
N GLN A 144 9.47 18.30 6.27
CA GLN A 144 10.10 18.31 7.62
C GLN A 144 10.91 17.04 7.91
N HIS A 145 10.50 15.90 7.37
CA HIS A 145 11.12 14.60 7.64
C HIS A 145 11.79 13.99 6.42
N ARG A 146 12.25 14.81 5.49
CA ARG A 146 12.79 14.38 4.19
C ARG A 146 13.86 13.28 4.31
N ASP A 147 14.73 13.36 5.29
CA ASP A 147 15.83 12.42 5.48
C ASP A 147 15.41 11.11 6.17
N ALA A 148 14.26 11.11 6.83
CA ALA A 148 13.73 9.96 7.55
C ALA A 148 12.60 9.24 6.80
N ILE A 149 12.15 9.81 5.67
CA ILE A 149 11.08 9.23 4.85
C ILE A 149 11.68 8.27 3.82
N LYS A 150 11.08 7.10 3.75
CA LYS A 150 11.46 6.03 2.82
C LYS A 150 10.25 5.49 2.10
N VAL A 151 10.50 4.80 0.99
CA VAL A 151 9.50 4.05 0.22
C VAL A 151 9.90 2.59 0.16
N LEU A 152 8.94 1.70 -0.08
CA LEU A 152 9.22 0.28 -0.26
C LEU A 152 9.83 0.05 -1.64
N LYS A 153 10.87 -0.79 -1.70
CA LYS A 153 11.48 -1.30 -2.95
C LYS A 153 11.77 -0.18 -3.97
N PRO A 154 12.55 0.85 -3.62
CA PRO A 154 12.87 1.97 -4.51
C PRO A 154 13.58 1.53 -5.79
N GLU A 155 14.28 0.41 -5.76
CA GLU A 155 15.00 -0.20 -6.89
C GLU A 155 14.09 -0.57 -8.08
N ASN A 156 12.78 -0.71 -7.84
CA ASN A 156 11.83 -1.02 -8.92
C ASN A 156 11.46 0.19 -9.79
N GLY A 157 11.89 1.41 -9.44
CA GLY A 157 11.68 2.62 -10.23
C GLY A 157 10.21 3.02 -10.42
N THR A 158 9.31 2.55 -9.56
CA THR A 158 7.86 2.76 -9.70
C THR A 158 7.37 4.08 -9.12
N SER A 159 8.20 4.83 -8.41
CA SER A 159 7.87 6.10 -7.74
C SER A 159 6.59 5.97 -6.88
N PRO A 160 6.64 5.28 -5.72
CA PRO A 160 5.48 5.09 -4.83
C PRO A 160 4.95 6.40 -4.25
N HIS A 161 3.63 6.54 -4.14
CA HIS A 161 2.96 7.62 -3.39
C HIS A 161 2.61 7.22 -1.95
N VAL A 162 3.08 6.08 -1.47
CA VAL A 162 3.02 5.69 -0.05
C VAL A 162 4.40 5.83 0.55
N PHE A 163 4.49 6.71 1.53
CA PHE A 163 5.71 7.07 2.22
C PHE A 163 5.68 6.51 3.64
N TYR A 164 6.82 6.14 4.15
CA TYR A 164 6.99 5.60 5.49
C TYR A 164 7.97 6.44 6.28
N LEU A 165 7.56 6.89 7.45
CA LEU A 165 8.44 7.52 8.41
C LEU A 165 8.99 6.47 9.38
N GLY A 166 10.31 6.36 9.47
CA GLY A 166 10.98 5.38 10.33
C GLY A 166 10.92 3.94 9.81
N LEU A 167 10.80 3.73 8.50
CA LEU A 167 10.89 2.41 7.88
C LEU A 167 12.28 1.81 8.11
N ASP A 168 12.33 0.56 8.58
CA ASP A 168 13.58 -0.18 8.73
C ASP A 168 14.24 -0.42 7.36
N ASP A 169 15.57 -0.32 7.31
CA ASP A 169 16.35 -0.45 6.08
C ASP A 169 16.23 -1.84 5.43
N ALA A 170 15.93 -2.86 6.22
CA ALA A 170 15.66 -4.21 5.72
C ALA A 170 14.50 -4.28 4.69
N PHE A 171 13.61 -3.28 4.67
CA PHE A 171 12.52 -3.19 3.70
C PHE A 171 12.85 -2.27 2.50
N VAL A 172 13.93 -1.51 2.59
CA VAL A 172 14.36 -0.56 1.55
C VAL A 172 15.45 -1.19 0.68
N THR A 173 16.39 -1.88 1.31
CA THR A 173 17.55 -2.45 0.62
C THR A 173 17.70 -3.93 1.01
N PRO A 174 17.53 -4.86 0.08
CA PRO A 174 17.66 -6.31 0.35
C PRO A 174 19.03 -6.73 0.93
N LEU A 175 20.05 -5.90 0.76
CA LEU A 175 21.41 -6.13 1.25
C LEU A 175 21.61 -5.77 2.74
N MET A 176 20.68 -5.03 3.35
CA MET A 176 20.82 -4.53 4.73
C MET A 176 20.26 -5.47 5.80
N GLY A 177 19.72 -6.60 5.42
CA GLY A 177 19.17 -7.59 6.35
C GLY A 177 18.04 -8.41 5.74
N ARG A 178 17.60 -9.44 6.46
CA ARG A 178 16.46 -10.28 6.08
C ARG A 178 15.26 -9.96 6.97
N ALA A 179 14.22 -9.40 6.36
CA ALA A 179 12.92 -9.29 7.01
C ALA A 179 12.13 -10.58 6.73
N GLN A 180 11.84 -11.34 7.77
CA GLN A 180 11.00 -12.53 7.68
C GLN A 180 9.64 -12.26 8.34
N PRO A 181 8.53 -12.75 7.77
CA PRO A 181 7.25 -12.71 8.46
C PRO A 181 7.36 -13.41 9.81
N ALA A 182 6.87 -12.79 10.87
CA ALA A 182 6.77 -13.47 12.14
C ALA A 182 5.71 -14.57 12.00
N LEU A 183 6.14 -15.82 12.14
CA LEU A 183 5.22 -16.96 12.22
C LEU A 183 4.51 -16.86 13.57
N TRP A 184 3.18 -16.84 13.56
CA TRP A 184 2.41 -17.08 14.76
C TRP A 184 2.71 -18.51 15.20
N GLN A 185 3.43 -18.67 16.31
CA GLN A 185 3.49 -19.96 16.95
C GLN A 185 2.11 -20.16 17.56
N GLU A 186 1.43 -21.20 17.13
CA GLU A 186 0.21 -21.66 17.79
C GLU A 186 0.55 -21.96 19.24
N VAL A 187 -0.08 -21.22 20.16
CA VAL A 187 0.03 -21.42 21.61
C VAL A 187 -0.94 -22.51 22.01
#